data_1c1ca4245fb69652a86519901ef9643a
#
_entry.id   1c1ca4245fb69652a86519901ef9643a
#
_cell.length_a   1.000
_cell.length_b   1.000
_cell.length_c   1.000
_cell.angle_alpha   90.00
_cell.angle_beta   90.00
_cell.angle_gamma   90.00
#
_symmetry.space_group_name_H-M   'P 1'
#
loop_
_entity.id
_entity.type
_entity.pdbx_description
1 polymer ?
#
loop_
_entity_poly.entity_id
_entity_poly.type
_entity_poly.pdbx_seq_one_letter_code
_entity_poly.pdbx_strand_id
1 'polypeptide(L)'
;MKILLFDDHRIFGESLSKLLEDWDAISICHYVSNETEFWNILSVDEWDIVLLDVNLREQSKSSGIDLIETIYSKKPKIKVVM
;
A
#
# COMPACT_ATOMS: atom_id res chain seq x y z
N MET A 1 7.17 -10.90 -6.71
CA MET A 1 6.00 -10.36 -5.99
C MET A 1 6.09 -8.84 -5.94
N LYS A 2 5.01 -8.18 -6.27
CA LYS A 2 4.95 -6.71 -6.26
C LYS A 2 4.13 -6.24 -5.07
N ILE A 3 4.72 -5.34 -4.29
CA ILE A 3 4.11 -4.82 -3.05
C ILE A 3 3.93 -3.32 -3.16
N LEU A 4 2.73 -2.85 -2.81
CA LEU A 4 2.44 -1.42 -2.68
C LEU A 4 2.30 -1.10 -1.19
N LEU A 5 3.15 -0.21 -0.69
CA LEU A 5 3.19 0.18 0.71
C LEU A 5 2.63 1.60 0.87
N PHE A 6 1.58 1.73 1.67
CA PHE A 6 0.96 3.01 1.96
C PHE A 6 1.12 3.34 3.44
N ASP A 7 1.92 4.37 3.75
CA ASP A 7 2.23 4.81 5.10
C ASP A 7 2.51 6.31 5.06
N ASP A 8 1.86 7.08 5.94
CA ASP A 8 2.07 8.52 6.00
C ASP A 8 3.35 8.91 6.73
N HIS A 9 4.03 7.97 7.37
CA HIS A 9 5.32 8.19 8.02
C HIS A 9 6.45 7.93 7.03
N ARG A 10 6.88 8.98 6.34
CA ARG A 10 7.80 8.85 5.21
C ARG A 10 9.09 8.10 5.55
N ILE A 11 9.73 8.45 6.66
CA ILE A 11 11.01 7.82 7.02
C ILE A 11 10.84 6.32 7.25
N PHE A 12 9.80 5.94 7.98
CA PHE A 12 9.49 4.54 8.23
C PHE A 12 9.14 3.81 6.94
N GLY A 13 8.29 4.40 6.11
CA GLY A 13 7.87 3.77 4.85
C GLY A 13 9.03 3.57 3.88
N GLU A 14 9.90 4.57 3.74
CA GLU A 14 11.07 4.44 2.86
C GLU A 14 12.04 3.37 3.36
N SER A 15 12.26 3.30 4.67
CA SER A 15 13.14 2.30 5.27
C SER A 15 12.59 0.89 5.09
N LEU A 16 11.30 0.71 5.35
CA LEU A 16 10.65 -0.59 5.19
C LEU A 16 10.63 -1.03 3.73
N SER A 17 10.40 -0.11 2.82
CA SER A 17 10.41 -0.40 1.39
C SER A 17 11.77 -0.96 0.94
N LYS A 18 12.86 -0.35 1.41
CA LYS A 18 14.20 -0.82 1.09
C LYS A 18 14.48 -2.20 1.66
N LEU A 19 14.04 -2.46 2.89
CA LEU A 19 14.20 -3.77 3.51
C LEU A 19 13.46 -4.84 2.73
N LEU A 20 12.24 -4.54 2.31
CA LEU A 20 11.42 -5.49 1.55
C LEU A 20 12.01 -5.79 0.18
N GLU A 21 12.57 -4.79 -0.47
CA GLU A 21 13.18 -4.98 -1.79
C GLU A 21 14.45 -5.85 -1.76
N ASP A 22 15.08 -6.00 -0.59
CA ASP A 22 16.23 -6.87 -0.44
C ASP A 22 15.86 -8.37 -0.46
N TRP A 23 14.60 -8.71 -0.31
CA TRP A 23 14.13 -10.08 -0.37
C TRP A 23 13.99 -10.53 -1.82
N ASP A 24 14.55 -11.68 -2.15
CA ASP A 24 14.50 -12.22 -3.51
C ASP A 24 13.09 -12.45 -4.03
N ALA A 25 12.16 -12.77 -3.13
CA ALA A 25 10.77 -12.99 -3.49
C ALA A 25 10.04 -11.72 -3.91
N ILE A 26 10.59 -10.54 -3.58
CA ILE A 26 9.97 -9.26 -3.85
C ILE A 26 10.69 -8.58 -5.01
N SER A 27 10.01 -8.42 -6.13
CA SER A 27 10.57 -7.77 -7.30
C SER A 27 10.51 -6.25 -7.20
N ILE A 28 9.41 -5.72 -6.64
CA ILE A 28 9.21 -4.28 -6.47
C ILE A 28 8.45 -4.05 -5.17
N CYS A 29 8.89 -3.06 -4.41
CA CYS A 29 8.13 -2.51 -3.30
C CYS A 29 8.02 -1.00 -3.52
N HIS A 30 6.85 -0.52 -3.88
CA HIS A 30 6.62 0.89 -4.15
C HIS A 30 5.97 1.54 -2.94
N TYR A 31 6.61 2.60 -2.42
CA TYR A 31 6.10 3.33 -1.27
C TYR A 31 5.35 4.58 -1.70
N VAL A 32 4.17 4.80 -1.12
CA VAL A 32 3.40 6.03 -1.29
C VAL A 32 3.04 6.60 0.08
N SER A 33 2.97 7.92 0.17
CA SER A 33 2.74 8.61 1.44
C SER A 33 1.39 9.32 1.54
N ASN A 34 0.63 9.38 0.46
CA ASN A 34 -0.69 10.01 0.48
C ASN A 34 -1.70 9.21 -0.34
N GLU A 35 -2.97 9.45 -0.07
CA GLU A 35 -4.06 8.68 -0.66
C GLU A 35 -4.18 8.90 -2.17
N THR A 36 -3.99 10.12 -2.64
CA THR A 36 -4.08 10.42 -4.07
C THR A 36 -3.04 9.64 -4.85
N GLU A 37 -1.81 9.64 -4.39
CA GLU A 37 -0.72 8.89 -5.01
C GLU A 37 -1.00 7.39 -4.93
N PHE A 38 -1.53 6.91 -3.80
CA PHE A 38 -1.89 5.51 -3.62
C PHE A 38 -2.87 5.04 -4.70
N TRP A 39 -3.95 5.77 -4.91
CA TRP A 39 -4.94 5.38 -5.91
C TRP A 39 -4.40 5.43 -7.34
N ASN A 40 -3.56 6.42 -7.64
CA ASN A 40 -2.95 6.52 -8.96
C ASN A 40 -2.05 5.32 -9.25
N ILE A 41 -1.20 4.96 -8.31
CA ILE A 41 -0.27 3.84 -8.48
C ILE A 41 -1.03 2.50 -8.49
N LEU A 42 -2.03 2.36 -7.66
CA LEU A 42 -2.85 1.15 -7.64
C LEU A 42 -3.54 0.91 -8.98
N SER A 43 -3.96 1.99 -9.66
CA SER A 43 -4.70 1.89 -10.92
C SER A 43 -3.83 1.54 -12.12
N VAL A 44 -2.55 1.95 -12.13
CA VAL A 44 -1.71 1.85 -13.32
C VAL A 44 -0.90 0.57 -13.40
N ASP A 45 -0.89 -0.25 -12.33
CA ASP A 45 -0.09 -1.47 -12.32
C ASP A 45 -0.82 -2.58 -11.58
N GLU A 46 -0.30 -3.80 -11.73
CA GLU A 46 -0.82 -4.97 -11.03
C GLU A 46 0.03 -5.19 -9.78
N TRP A 47 -0.64 -5.36 -8.63
CA TRP A 47 0.03 -5.55 -7.35
C TRP A 47 -0.42 -6.86 -6.72
N ASP A 48 0.49 -7.54 -6.03
CA ASP A 48 0.18 -8.79 -5.33
C ASP A 48 -0.30 -8.50 -3.90
N ILE A 49 0.36 -7.57 -3.22
CA ILE A 49 0.07 -7.24 -1.82
C ILE A 49 0.01 -5.72 -1.67
N VAL A 50 -0.95 -5.25 -0.88
CA VAL A 50 -1.00 -3.87 -0.41
C VAL A 50 -0.80 -3.89 1.10
N LEU A 51 0.23 -3.18 1.58
CA LEU A 51 0.48 -3.01 3.01
C LEU A 51 -0.05 -1.63 3.42
N LEU A 52 -0.94 -1.60 4.40
CA LEU A 52 -1.53 -0.37 4.91
C LEU A 52 -1.09 -0.14 6.36
N ASP A 53 -0.70 1.09 6.68
CA ASP A 53 -0.44 1.49 8.06
C ASP A 53 -1.78 1.65 8.79
N VAL A 54 -1.89 1.05 9.99
CA VAL A 54 -3.12 1.14 10.79
C VAL A 54 -3.45 2.59 11.18
N ASN A 55 -2.45 3.45 11.28
CA ASN A 55 -2.66 4.84 11.66
C ASN A 55 -3.25 5.71 10.55
N LEU A 56 -3.33 5.20 9.33
CA LEU A 56 -3.97 5.93 8.22
C LEU A 56 -5.42 6.27 8.52
N ARG A 57 -6.08 5.49 9.37
CA ARG A 57 -7.47 5.74 9.75
C ARG A 57 -7.68 7.09 10.41
N GLU A 58 -6.65 7.59 11.11
CA GLU A 58 -6.75 8.85 11.85
C GLU A 58 -6.58 10.07 10.95
N GLN A 59 -5.93 9.90 9.80
CA GLN A 59 -5.58 10.99 8.89
C GLN A 59 -6.33 10.95 7.57
N SER A 60 -6.86 9.80 7.20
CA SER A 60 -7.65 9.65 6.00
C SER A 60 -9.10 10.05 6.26
N LYS A 61 -9.75 10.64 5.27
CA LYS A 61 -11.18 10.96 5.34
C LYS A 61 -12.05 9.70 5.33
N SER A 62 -11.48 8.59 4.89
CA SER A 62 -12.15 7.30 4.85
C SER A 62 -11.69 6.46 6.02
N SER A 63 -12.58 5.64 6.58
CA SER A 63 -12.17 4.67 7.59
C SER A 63 -11.28 3.59 6.94
N GLY A 64 -10.47 2.92 7.74
CA GLY A 64 -9.64 1.81 7.23
C GLY A 64 -10.48 0.73 6.56
N ILE A 65 -11.70 0.49 7.06
CA ILE A 65 -12.61 -0.49 6.49
C ILE A 65 -13.05 -0.05 5.09
N ASP A 66 -13.43 1.23 4.93
CA ASP A 66 -13.84 1.76 3.64
C ASP A 66 -12.71 1.68 2.61
N LEU A 67 -11.49 1.94 3.03
CA LEU A 67 -10.33 1.85 2.17
C LEU A 67 -10.13 0.43 1.67
N ILE A 68 -10.21 -0.55 2.56
CA ILE A 68 -10.06 -1.97 2.21
C ILE A 68 -11.17 -2.41 1.26
N GLU A 69 -12.42 -2.04 1.55
CA GLU A 69 -13.54 -2.40 0.69
C GLU A 69 -13.39 -1.82 -0.71
N THR A 70 -12.94 -0.58 -0.82
CA THR A 70 -12.71 0.07 -2.11
C THR A 70 -11.59 -0.63 -2.88
N ILE A 71 -10.51 -1.03 -2.20
CA ILE A 71 -9.42 -1.77 -2.84
C ILE A 71 -9.94 -3.08 -3.41
N TYR A 72 -10.67 -3.85 -2.63
CA TYR A 72 -11.19 -5.14 -3.10
C TYR A 72 -12.23 -4.98 -4.21
N SER A 73 -12.98 -3.89 -4.21
CA SER A 73 -13.92 -3.60 -5.29
C SER A 73 -13.20 -3.37 -6.62
N LYS A 74 -12.07 -2.68 -6.58
CA LYS A 74 -11.29 -2.35 -7.79
C LYS A 74 -10.33 -3.47 -8.21
N LYS A 75 -9.74 -4.15 -7.23
CA LYS A 75 -8.71 -5.16 -7.45
C LYS A 75 -8.96 -6.36 -6.52
N PRO A 76 -9.94 -7.21 -6.87
CA PRO A 76 -10.37 -8.27 -5.95
C PRO A 76 -9.32 -9.36 -5.70
N LYS A 77 -8.28 -9.44 -6.50
CA LYS A 77 -7.23 -10.45 -6.33
C LYS A 77 -6.08 -9.99 -5.46
N ILE A 78 -6.03 -8.71 -5.11
CA ILE A 78 -4.97 -8.17 -4.26
C ILE A 78 -5.18 -8.61 -2.81
N LYS A 79 -4.10 -8.98 -2.15
CA LYS A 79 -4.11 -9.26 -0.71
C LYS A 79 -3.78 -7.98 0.05
N VAL A 80 -4.65 -7.57 0.97
CA VAL A 80 -4.44 -6.38 1.80
C VAL A 80 -4.01 -6.82 3.19
N VAL A 81 -2.90 -6.22 3.68
CA VAL A 81 -2.35 -6.48 5.01
C VAL A 81 -2.26 -5.16 5.76
N MET A 82 -2.71 -5.15 6.98
CA MET A 82 -2.63 -3.98 7.86
C MET A 82 -1.64 -4.19 8.99
#